data_2d01d0b97c1d8cb45514466bfd8f1993
#
_entry.id   2d01d0b97c1d8cb45514466bfd8f1993
#
_cell.length_a   1.000
_cell.length_b   1.000
_cell.length_c   1.000
_cell.angle_alpha   90.00
_cell.angle_beta   90.00
_cell.angle_gamma   90.00
#
_symmetry.space_group_name_H-M   'P 1'
#
loop_
_entity.id
_entity.type
_entity.pdbx_description
1 polymer ?
#
loop_
_entity_poly.entity_id
_entity_poly.type
_entity_poly.pdbx_seq_one_letter_code
_entity_poly.pdbx_strand_id
1 'polypeptide(L)'
;MAIIFKNIEERSTYNNTAFLEIQFCKISDKASVKKKIGVNNIKHRASDSLYIYHLDVDKFLAEYGEIFVNGEYANHKTGFIDPYGVTYFPKEQIKGYIHRILITKPTDYEIMIEWLNEALKYDGIYIFGL
;
A
#
# COMPACT_ATOMS: atom_id res chain seq x y z
N MET A 1 -16.84 -6.99 -8.46
CA MET A 1 -15.62 -7.59 -9.00
C MET A 1 -14.42 -7.20 -8.14
N ALA A 2 -13.59 -8.17 -7.80
CA ALA A 2 -12.44 -7.94 -6.93
C ALA A 2 -11.39 -7.05 -7.61
N ILE A 3 -10.79 -6.14 -6.85
CA ILE A 3 -9.71 -5.27 -7.33
C ILE A 3 -8.43 -5.44 -6.53
N ILE A 4 -8.51 -6.07 -5.34
CA ILE A 4 -7.35 -6.27 -4.46
C ILE A 4 -7.02 -7.76 -4.40
N PHE A 5 -5.76 -8.10 -4.62
CA PHE A 5 -5.28 -9.48 -4.63
C PHE A 5 -4.18 -9.67 -3.60
N LYS A 6 -4.23 -10.80 -2.87
CA LYS A 6 -3.28 -11.13 -1.80
C LYS A 6 -1.93 -11.60 -2.33
N ASN A 7 -1.87 -12.02 -3.56
CA ASN A 7 -0.62 -12.41 -4.20
C ASN A 7 -0.73 -12.19 -5.70
N ILE A 8 0.42 -12.11 -6.33
CA ILE A 8 0.48 -11.81 -7.77
C ILE A 8 -0.07 -12.98 -8.61
N GLU A 9 -0.07 -14.18 -8.08
CA GLU A 9 -0.51 -15.39 -8.80
C GLU A 9 -2.01 -15.38 -9.06
N GLU A 10 -2.80 -14.70 -8.22
CA GLU A 10 -4.23 -14.52 -8.44
C GLU A 10 -4.52 -13.78 -9.75
N ARG A 11 -3.53 -13.05 -10.29
CA ARG A 11 -3.61 -12.35 -11.55
C ARG A 11 -2.69 -12.94 -12.62
N SER A 12 -2.22 -14.16 -12.42
CA SER A 12 -1.25 -14.79 -13.33
C SER A 12 -1.78 -14.99 -14.75
N THR A 13 -3.09 -14.99 -14.93
CA THR A 13 -3.72 -15.09 -16.25
C THR A 13 -3.54 -13.84 -17.12
N TYR A 14 -3.13 -12.73 -16.51
CA TYR A 14 -2.88 -11.47 -17.22
C TYR A 14 -1.42 -11.41 -17.63
N ASN A 15 -1.18 -11.19 -18.91
CA ASN A 15 0.17 -11.13 -19.46
C ASN A 15 0.94 -9.89 -19.00
N ASN A 16 0.23 -8.84 -18.64
CA ASN A 16 0.84 -7.62 -18.17
C ASN A 16 1.11 -7.71 -16.67
N THR A 17 2.29 -7.28 -16.27
CA THR A 17 2.76 -7.36 -14.89
C THR A 17 2.81 -6.00 -14.19
N ALA A 18 2.14 -4.99 -14.74
CA ALA A 18 2.08 -3.68 -14.10
C ALA A 18 1.03 -3.71 -12.98
N PHE A 19 1.52 -3.63 -11.75
CA PHE A 19 0.70 -3.65 -10.53
C PHE A 19 1.10 -2.49 -9.62
N LEU A 20 0.10 -1.97 -8.90
CA LEU A 20 0.38 -1.21 -7.69
C LEU A 20 0.57 -2.22 -6.57
N GLU A 21 1.64 -2.10 -5.82
CA GLU A 21 1.92 -3.01 -4.71
C GLU A 21 1.80 -2.28 -3.39
N ILE A 22 1.16 -2.93 -2.41
CA ILE A 22 1.06 -2.44 -1.03
C ILE A 22 1.86 -3.42 -0.17
N GLN A 23 2.94 -2.95 0.45
CA GLN A 23 3.93 -3.79 1.11
C GLN A 23 4.15 -3.38 2.55
N PHE A 24 4.38 -4.35 3.43
CA PHE A 24 4.78 -4.07 4.82
C PHE A 24 6.18 -3.45 4.85
N CYS A 25 6.35 -2.41 5.68
CA CYS A 25 7.68 -1.88 5.98
C CYS A 25 8.28 -2.68 7.13
N LYS A 26 9.26 -3.53 6.83
CA LYS A 26 9.92 -4.40 7.81
C LYS A 26 11.24 -3.83 8.32
N ILE A 27 11.46 -2.54 8.10
CA ILE A 27 12.66 -1.85 8.57
C ILE A 27 12.39 -1.35 9.98
N SER A 28 13.46 -1.27 10.81
CA SER A 28 13.33 -0.79 12.18
C SER A 28 12.64 0.57 12.25
N ASP A 29 11.75 0.76 13.21
CA ASP A 29 11.08 2.02 13.51
C ASP A 29 12.07 3.13 13.88
N LYS A 30 13.29 2.78 14.29
CA LYS A 30 14.36 3.72 14.58
C LYS A 30 15.07 4.26 13.34
N ALA A 31 14.83 3.65 12.16
CA ALA A 31 15.42 4.13 10.93
C ALA A 31 14.78 5.44 10.49
N SER A 32 15.54 6.31 9.83
CA SER A 32 15.01 7.55 9.27
C SER A 32 14.03 7.25 8.12
N VAL A 33 13.13 8.19 7.84
CA VAL A 33 12.21 8.08 6.70
C VAL A 33 12.99 7.93 5.40
N LYS A 34 14.06 8.69 5.23
CA LYS A 34 14.93 8.59 4.04
C LYS A 34 15.44 7.17 3.83
N LYS A 35 15.85 6.49 4.90
CA LYS A 35 16.32 5.12 4.83
C LYS A 35 15.17 4.16 4.49
N LYS A 36 13.99 4.37 5.08
CA LYS A 36 12.82 3.53 4.83
C LYS A 36 12.38 3.60 3.36
N ILE A 37 12.45 4.77 2.75
CA ILE A 37 12.05 4.99 1.35
C ILE A 37 13.17 4.65 0.37
N GLY A 38 14.37 4.34 0.86
CA GLY A 38 15.51 4.01 0.01
C GLY A 38 15.22 2.82 -0.90
N VAL A 39 15.66 2.91 -2.16
CA VAL A 39 15.39 1.90 -3.20
C VAL A 39 15.83 0.50 -2.76
N ASN A 40 16.93 0.40 -2.04
CA ASN A 40 17.48 -0.89 -1.60
C ASN A 40 16.66 -1.56 -0.50
N ASN A 41 15.71 -0.85 0.10
CA ASN A 41 14.91 -1.34 1.21
C ASN A 41 13.53 -1.84 0.80
N ILE A 42 13.19 -1.66 -0.48
CA ILE A 42 11.90 -2.08 -1.02
C ILE A 42 12.12 -3.28 -1.93
N LYS A 43 11.49 -4.39 -1.58
CA LYS A 43 11.59 -5.62 -2.35
C LYS A 43 10.32 -5.76 -3.19
N HIS A 44 10.43 -5.53 -4.48
CA HIS A 44 9.29 -5.68 -5.39
C HIS A 44 8.76 -7.11 -5.38
N ARG A 45 7.44 -7.24 -5.47
CA ARG A 45 6.73 -8.52 -5.57
C ARG A 45 6.94 -9.41 -4.34
N ALA A 46 6.84 -8.82 -3.15
CA ALA A 46 6.88 -9.58 -1.91
C ALA A 46 5.67 -10.52 -1.82
N SER A 47 5.87 -11.70 -1.22
CA SER A 47 4.83 -12.72 -1.14
C SER A 47 3.67 -12.37 -0.22
N ASP A 48 3.87 -11.44 0.70
CA ASP A 48 2.86 -11.00 1.67
C ASP A 48 2.27 -9.61 1.37
N SER A 49 2.52 -9.08 0.18
CA SER A 49 1.96 -7.81 -0.26
C SER A 49 0.56 -7.96 -0.82
N LEU A 50 -0.15 -6.83 -0.92
CA LEU A 50 -1.36 -6.74 -1.72
C LEU A 50 -1.03 -6.15 -3.09
N TYR A 51 -1.83 -6.50 -4.09
CA TYR A 51 -1.59 -6.09 -5.47
C TYR A 51 -2.87 -5.56 -6.10
N ILE A 52 -2.77 -4.44 -6.81
CA ILE A 52 -3.85 -3.88 -7.62
C ILE A 52 -3.37 -3.84 -9.07
N TYR A 53 -4.09 -4.52 -9.97
CA TYR A 53 -3.75 -4.54 -11.39
C TYR A 53 -3.85 -3.13 -11.99
N HIS A 54 -2.97 -2.78 -12.93
CA HIS A 54 -2.88 -1.41 -13.43
C HIS A 54 -4.21 -0.86 -13.97
N LEU A 55 -5.06 -1.71 -14.55
CA LEU A 55 -6.37 -1.28 -15.05
C LEU A 55 -7.38 -0.99 -13.94
N ASP A 56 -7.12 -1.45 -12.72
CA ASP A 56 -7.98 -1.22 -11.56
C ASP A 56 -7.49 -0.07 -10.67
N VAL A 57 -6.34 0.52 -10.99
CA VAL A 57 -5.72 1.54 -10.13
C VAL A 57 -6.59 2.79 -10.01
N ASP A 58 -7.21 3.24 -11.10
CA ASP A 58 -8.08 4.42 -11.04
C ASP A 58 -9.26 4.19 -10.09
N LYS A 59 -9.87 3.01 -10.15
CA LYS A 59 -10.95 2.65 -9.22
C LYS A 59 -10.43 2.57 -7.80
N PHE A 60 -9.27 1.95 -7.58
CA PHE A 60 -8.64 1.88 -6.27
C PHE A 60 -8.41 3.28 -5.69
N LEU A 61 -7.82 4.18 -6.46
CA LEU A 61 -7.55 5.54 -6.00
C LEU A 61 -8.82 6.33 -5.74
N ALA A 62 -9.89 6.10 -6.52
CA ALA A 62 -11.17 6.74 -6.29
C ALA A 62 -11.78 6.34 -4.95
N GLU A 63 -11.62 5.09 -4.54
CA GLU A 63 -12.23 4.56 -3.32
C GLU A 63 -11.32 4.64 -2.10
N TYR A 64 -10.00 4.50 -2.26
CA TYR A 64 -9.03 4.45 -1.16
C TYR A 64 -8.12 5.66 -1.10
N GLY A 65 -8.03 6.45 -2.16
CA GLY A 65 -7.04 7.52 -2.25
C GLY A 65 -7.15 8.57 -1.15
N GLU A 66 -8.36 8.90 -0.71
CA GLU A 66 -8.56 9.86 0.37
C GLU A 66 -8.42 9.25 1.75
N ILE A 67 -8.36 7.93 1.85
CA ILE A 67 -8.15 7.21 3.12
C ILE A 67 -6.68 7.24 3.49
N PHE A 68 -5.81 6.93 2.54
CA PHE A 68 -4.36 6.89 2.77
C PHE A 68 -3.78 8.30 2.69
N VAL A 69 -3.91 9.03 3.79
CA VAL A 69 -3.42 10.41 3.92
C VAL A 69 -2.11 10.42 4.69
N ASN A 70 -1.39 11.55 4.61
CA ASN A 70 -0.15 11.78 5.34
C ASN A 70 0.97 10.78 4.98
N GLY A 71 0.97 10.32 3.74
CA GLY A 71 2.08 9.54 3.23
C GLY A 71 3.33 10.42 3.06
N GLU A 72 4.49 9.80 3.10
CA GLU A 72 5.77 10.49 3.01
C GLU A 72 6.51 10.06 1.74
N TYR A 73 7.01 11.04 0.99
CA TYR A 73 7.74 10.83 -0.26
C TYR A 73 9.25 10.95 -0.02
N ALA A 74 10.04 10.47 -0.99
CA ALA A 74 11.48 10.54 -0.92
C ALA A 74 12.04 11.97 -0.81
N ASN A 75 11.29 12.97 -1.29
CA ASN A 75 11.70 14.39 -1.20
C ASN A 75 11.27 15.04 0.12
N HIS A 76 10.84 14.26 1.10
CA HIS A 76 10.37 14.69 2.42
C HIS A 76 9.04 15.47 2.41
N LYS A 77 8.37 15.57 1.27
CA LYS A 77 7.02 16.11 1.22
C LYS A 77 6.02 15.03 1.61
N THR A 78 4.83 15.44 2.03
CA THR A 78 3.76 14.54 2.44
C THR A 78 2.55 14.70 1.52
N GLY A 79 1.72 13.67 1.47
CA GLY A 79 0.52 13.72 0.64
C GLY A 79 -0.18 12.37 0.56
N PHE A 80 -1.01 12.23 -0.48
CA PHE A 80 -1.73 11.01 -0.78
C PHE A 80 -0.83 10.00 -1.50
N ILE A 81 -1.40 8.86 -1.89
CA ILE A 81 -0.67 7.87 -2.68
C ILE A 81 -0.14 8.48 -3.97
N ASP A 82 1.15 8.29 -4.24
CA ASP A 82 1.75 8.58 -5.54
C ASP A 82 1.84 7.26 -6.32
N PRO A 83 0.97 7.02 -7.32
CA PRO A 83 0.97 5.73 -8.02
C PRO A 83 2.19 5.53 -8.94
N TYR A 84 2.97 6.57 -9.18
CA TYR A 84 4.15 6.52 -10.04
C TYR A 84 5.47 6.54 -9.26
N GLY A 85 5.39 6.55 -7.95
CA GLY A 85 6.56 6.57 -7.09
C GLY A 85 6.38 5.66 -5.89
N VAL A 86 7.09 5.97 -4.82
CA VAL A 86 6.99 5.26 -3.55
C VAL A 86 6.43 6.20 -2.51
N THR A 87 5.38 5.79 -1.83
CA THR A 87 4.82 6.51 -0.69
C THR A 87 4.94 5.61 0.54
N TYR A 88 5.52 6.15 1.61
CA TYR A 88 5.61 5.47 2.90
C TYR A 88 4.50 6.00 3.82
N PHE A 89 3.80 5.11 4.49
CA PHE A 89 2.76 5.45 5.45
C PHE A 89 3.17 4.95 6.83
N PRO A 90 3.42 5.86 7.79
CA PRO A 90 3.87 5.48 9.12
C PRO A 90 2.86 4.61 9.87
N LYS A 91 3.37 3.75 10.73
CA LYS A 91 2.56 2.84 11.56
C LYS A 91 1.47 3.59 12.34
N GLU A 92 1.78 4.78 12.83
CA GLU A 92 0.88 5.58 13.64
C GLU A 92 -0.41 5.97 12.90
N GLN A 93 -0.38 5.96 11.57
CA GLN A 93 -1.54 6.32 10.74
C GLN A 93 -2.49 5.14 10.50
N ILE A 94 -2.00 3.89 10.66
CA ILE A 94 -2.72 2.70 10.18
C ILE A 94 -4.08 2.51 10.86
N LYS A 95 -4.16 2.74 12.16
CA LYS A 95 -5.44 2.60 12.88
C LYS A 95 -6.49 3.58 12.35
N GLY A 96 -6.08 4.78 11.98
CA GLY A 96 -6.96 5.76 11.35
C GLY A 96 -7.46 5.30 9.99
N TYR A 97 -6.62 4.67 9.20
CA TYR A 97 -7.02 4.11 7.91
C TYR A 97 -8.05 3.00 8.09
N ILE A 98 -7.82 2.08 9.02
CA ILE A 98 -8.75 1.00 9.33
C ILE A 98 -10.11 1.58 9.72
N HIS A 99 -10.12 2.59 10.57
CA HIS A 99 -11.37 3.24 11.01
C HIS A 99 -12.14 3.82 9.82
N ARG A 100 -11.47 4.55 8.94
CA ARG A 100 -12.11 5.14 7.76
C ARG A 100 -12.63 4.08 6.79
N ILE A 101 -11.88 2.99 6.61
CA ILE A 101 -12.29 1.88 5.74
C ILE A 101 -13.55 1.21 6.30
N LEU A 102 -13.63 1.02 7.60
CA LEU A 102 -14.82 0.44 8.24
C LEU A 102 -16.07 1.31 8.05
N ILE A 103 -15.91 2.63 8.00
CA ILE A 103 -17.02 3.55 7.78
C ILE A 103 -17.45 3.57 6.32
N THR A 104 -16.51 3.65 5.39
CA THR A 104 -16.79 3.84 3.97
C THR A 104 -17.00 2.54 3.19
N LYS A 105 -16.46 1.45 3.68
CA LYS A 105 -16.56 0.10 3.09
C LYS A 105 -16.29 0.08 1.58
N PRO A 106 -15.09 0.51 1.14
CA PRO A 106 -14.76 0.45 -0.28
C PRO A 106 -14.65 -1.00 -0.78
N THR A 107 -14.53 -1.17 -2.08
CA THR A 107 -14.39 -2.49 -2.70
C THR A 107 -13.26 -3.28 -2.05
N ASP A 108 -13.54 -4.55 -1.70
CA ASP A 108 -12.58 -5.46 -1.04
C ASP A 108 -12.06 -4.96 0.30
N TYR A 109 -12.86 -4.16 1.00
CA TYR A 109 -12.44 -3.55 2.27
C TYR A 109 -12.04 -4.58 3.33
N GLU A 110 -12.65 -5.76 3.31
CA GLU A 110 -12.34 -6.82 4.28
C GLU A 110 -10.90 -7.34 4.11
N ILE A 111 -10.48 -7.51 2.87
CA ILE A 111 -9.09 -7.89 2.54
C ILE A 111 -8.13 -6.82 3.03
N MET A 112 -8.43 -5.56 2.77
CA MET A 112 -7.59 -4.44 3.19
C MET A 112 -7.49 -4.35 4.71
N ILE A 113 -8.61 -4.48 5.42
CA ILE A 113 -8.60 -4.42 6.89
C ILE A 113 -7.78 -5.54 7.50
N GLU A 114 -7.98 -6.77 7.03
CA GLU A 114 -7.20 -7.91 7.51
C GLU A 114 -5.71 -7.67 7.33
N TRP A 115 -5.33 -7.19 6.15
CA TRP A 115 -3.93 -6.90 5.82
C TRP A 115 -3.37 -5.75 6.68
N LEU A 116 -4.13 -4.67 6.87
CA LEU A 116 -3.70 -3.53 7.69
C LEU A 116 -3.58 -3.89 9.17
N ASN A 117 -4.42 -4.79 9.68
CA ASN A 117 -4.27 -5.31 11.04
C ASN A 117 -2.94 -6.05 11.20
N GLU A 118 -2.55 -6.81 10.20
CA GLU A 118 -1.24 -7.47 10.19
C GLU A 118 -0.11 -6.43 10.14
N ALA A 119 -0.30 -5.35 9.39
CA ALA A 119 0.68 -4.27 9.27
C ALA A 119 1.01 -3.58 10.60
N LEU A 120 0.12 -3.67 11.59
CA LEU A 120 0.38 -3.12 12.93
C LEU A 120 1.56 -3.79 13.63
N LYS A 121 1.96 -4.97 13.18
CA LYS A 121 3.14 -5.68 13.71
C LYS A 121 4.45 -5.17 13.12
N TYR A 122 4.38 -4.36 12.08
CA TYR A 122 5.54 -3.82 11.36
C TYR A 122 5.63 -2.30 11.55
N ASP A 123 6.53 -1.66 10.84
CA ASP A 123 6.78 -0.22 10.98
C ASP A 123 6.12 0.62 9.89
N GLY A 124 4.90 0.29 9.57
CA GLY A 124 4.15 0.99 8.52
C GLY A 124 4.10 0.22 7.22
N ILE A 125 3.73 0.91 6.16
CA ILE A 125 3.55 0.29 4.85
C ILE A 125 4.11 1.17 3.74
N TYR A 126 4.37 0.54 2.59
CA TYR A 126 4.67 1.22 1.34
C TYR A 126 3.55 1.00 0.34
N ILE A 127 3.29 2.00 -0.50
CA ILE A 127 2.50 1.83 -1.71
C ILE A 127 3.34 2.33 -2.87
N PHE A 128 3.56 1.48 -3.86
CA PHE A 128 4.42 1.80 -5.00
C PHE A 128 4.06 0.97 -6.22
N GLY A 129 4.60 1.34 -7.37
CA GLY A 129 4.41 0.52 -8.55
C GLY A 129 4.36 1.35 -9.81
N LEU A 130 3.67 0.92 -10.81
CA LEU A 130 3.47 1.48 -12.15
C LEU A 130 4.72 2.07 -12.82
#